data_7e1a34a7fed655c710d584a7c6721249
#
_entry.id   7e1a34a7fed655c710d584a7c6721249
#
_cell.length_a   1.000
_cell.length_b   1.000
_cell.length_c   1.000
_cell.angle_alpha   90.00
_cell.angle_beta   90.00
_cell.angle_gamma   90.00
#
_symmetry.space_group_name_H-M   'P 1'
#
loop_
_entity.id
_entity.type
_entity.pdbx_description
1 polymer ?
#
loop_
_entity_poly.entity_id
_entity_poly.type
_entity_poly.pdbx_seq_one_letter_code
_entity_poly.pdbx_strand_id
1 'polypeptide(L)'
;MDLFTLNALATELNETLYGAKIDKIVQPEIDEIRFYLRRKNRNFVLVLSANAKVPRIHITQTKKTNPSNAPAFCMLLRKHLAVGAVEKVSIVNCDRIIKIDFICKSELKDFLNYSIIVELMGRYSNIVFLDGGGKILDAVKKTSLDDERHAVFKGVTYVPPQLPKNSVFSDSFNSHLLNVDFKSYPSITDALISNFSGFTKASWALCLKIAKIDFFLKAVTKKEIDALTKAVGVMKNINSQDIFKPAVQNGEAVCVPDENLPYTPCDSLSEAMEMSLNKLDDEARVQSKTKYLKGAVKRLLERIKKNIATYRQKLADCEFMEQEKITGELIYSNIYKIKKGDETLKAFNYYTSEDEEIALDPTLSPSQNAKKHFDRYAKLKRTKDFLTNRIKEEESLYEYALTIEHAVSNLTASDPTEEIENELFALGALHVKTKRNKIDKPLPPVRYEINGFTLLKGKNNNQNDTVTFKIAKSDDIWLHVKNAPSAHTVILLDGKEIDDGTLKTACEIAASDFTAATTVDFTLRKNVKRKQPYRPGQVYYTDFSSLTVEPNAHEELKVK
;
A
#
# COMPACT_ATOMS: atom_id res chain seq x y z
N MET A 1 7.24 -5.01 -20.73
CA MET A 1 7.98 -6.19 -21.28
C MET A 1 7.11 -6.85 -22.34
N ASP A 2 7.64 -7.05 -23.53
CA ASP A 2 6.99 -7.76 -24.62
C ASP A 2 7.33 -9.25 -24.67
N LEU A 3 6.71 -9.99 -25.56
CA LEU A 3 6.93 -11.45 -25.66
C LEU A 3 8.34 -11.78 -26.17
N PHE A 4 8.97 -10.90 -26.96
CA PHE A 4 10.34 -11.08 -27.42
C PHE A 4 11.32 -11.12 -26.23
N THR A 5 11.29 -10.09 -25.39
CA THR A 5 12.12 -10.01 -24.18
C THR A 5 11.80 -11.16 -23.21
N LEU A 6 10.50 -11.50 -23.06
CA LEU A 6 10.09 -12.58 -22.19
C LEU A 6 10.56 -13.96 -22.69
N ASN A 7 10.55 -14.20 -24.01
CA ASN A 7 11.06 -15.43 -24.59
C ASN A 7 12.57 -15.59 -24.36
N ALA A 8 13.33 -14.52 -24.56
CA ALA A 8 14.76 -14.51 -24.25
C ALA A 8 15.01 -14.79 -22.76
N LEU A 9 14.26 -14.16 -21.88
CA LEU A 9 14.33 -14.41 -20.44
C LEU A 9 13.94 -15.85 -20.06
N ALA A 10 12.90 -16.41 -20.66
CA ALA A 10 12.49 -17.79 -20.41
C ALA A 10 13.59 -18.79 -20.81
N THR A 11 14.30 -18.54 -21.92
CA THR A 11 15.46 -19.33 -22.35
C THR A 11 16.59 -19.24 -21.33
N GLU A 12 16.97 -18.02 -20.90
CA GLU A 12 17.99 -17.78 -19.87
C GLU A 12 17.65 -18.52 -18.56
N LEU A 13 16.39 -18.37 -18.09
CA LEU A 13 15.92 -19.02 -16.87
C LEU A 13 15.94 -20.54 -16.99
N ASN A 14 15.54 -21.09 -18.14
CA ASN A 14 15.56 -22.54 -18.36
C ASN A 14 16.99 -23.09 -18.31
N GLU A 15 17.93 -22.46 -18.97
CA GLU A 15 19.35 -22.85 -18.97
C GLU A 15 19.98 -22.76 -17.58
N THR A 16 19.65 -21.68 -16.86
CA THR A 16 20.21 -21.41 -15.53
C THR A 16 19.62 -22.32 -14.46
N LEU A 17 18.30 -22.58 -14.51
CA LEU A 17 17.57 -23.22 -13.42
C LEU A 17 17.24 -24.70 -13.67
N TYR A 18 17.43 -25.25 -14.87
CA TYR A 18 17.19 -26.66 -15.14
C TYR A 18 17.93 -27.55 -14.13
N GLY A 19 17.20 -28.45 -13.44
CA GLY A 19 17.71 -29.31 -12.40
C GLY A 19 18.02 -28.62 -11.05
N ALA A 20 17.72 -27.35 -10.90
CA ALA A 20 17.90 -26.63 -9.62
C ALA A 20 16.90 -27.14 -8.58
N LYS A 21 17.39 -27.51 -7.40
CA LYS A 21 16.57 -28.00 -6.27
C LYS A 21 16.03 -26.82 -5.47
N ILE A 22 14.81 -26.98 -4.97
CA ILE A 22 14.15 -25.99 -4.12
C ILE A 22 14.66 -26.15 -2.68
N ASP A 23 15.31 -25.11 -2.15
CA ASP A 23 15.74 -25.04 -0.75
C ASP A 23 14.69 -24.36 0.14
N LYS A 24 14.03 -23.32 -0.38
CA LYS A 24 13.04 -22.54 0.39
C LYS A 24 12.07 -21.82 -0.54
N ILE A 25 10.80 -21.71 -0.10
CA ILE A 25 9.78 -20.88 -0.76
C ILE A 25 9.27 -19.84 0.23
N VAL A 26 9.21 -18.59 -0.17
CA VAL A 26 8.71 -17.47 0.65
C VAL A 26 7.76 -16.59 -0.17
N GLN A 27 6.88 -15.90 0.53
CA GLN A 27 5.94 -14.95 -0.05
C GLN A 27 6.06 -13.64 0.74
N PRO A 28 7.00 -12.76 0.36
CA PRO A 28 7.22 -11.51 1.07
C PRO A 28 6.06 -10.54 0.93
N GLU A 29 5.34 -10.58 -0.19
CA GLU A 29 4.16 -9.77 -0.47
C GLU A 29 3.01 -10.65 -0.97
N ILE A 30 1.78 -10.15 -0.90
CA ILE A 30 0.59 -10.92 -1.29
C ILE A 30 0.64 -11.41 -2.74
N ASP A 31 1.32 -10.67 -3.62
CA ASP A 31 1.44 -10.90 -5.07
C ASP A 31 2.86 -11.27 -5.53
N GLU A 32 3.77 -11.59 -4.60
CA GLU A 32 5.16 -11.94 -4.92
C GLU A 32 5.58 -13.25 -4.23
N ILE A 33 6.07 -14.21 -5.01
CA ILE A 33 6.65 -15.47 -4.54
C ILE A 33 8.14 -15.50 -4.87
N ARG A 34 8.96 -15.98 -3.96
CA ARG A 34 10.39 -16.19 -4.17
C ARG A 34 10.78 -17.63 -3.90
N PHE A 35 11.47 -18.24 -4.89
CA PHE A 35 12.06 -19.55 -4.79
C PHE A 35 13.56 -19.40 -4.55
N TYR A 36 14.04 -19.93 -3.44
CA TYR A 36 15.46 -20.13 -3.19
C TYR A 36 15.83 -21.48 -3.79
N LEU A 37 16.67 -21.45 -4.79
CA LEU A 37 17.03 -22.59 -5.62
C LEU A 37 18.53 -22.84 -5.54
N ARG A 38 18.94 -24.11 -5.56
CA ARG A 38 20.33 -24.51 -5.55
C ARG A 38 20.63 -25.45 -6.71
N ARG A 39 21.65 -25.09 -7.52
CA ARG A 39 22.14 -25.92 -8.61
C ARG A 39 23.67 -25.96 -8.57
N LYS A 40 24.24 -27.18 -8.49
CA LYS A 40 25.68 -27.39 -8.29
C LYS A 40 26.24 -26.40 -7.26
N ASN A 41 27.02 -25.93 -6.82
CA ASN A 41 27.44 -25.03 -5.73
C ASN A 41 27.00 -23.57 -5.88
N ARG A 42 25.94 -23.29 -6.67
CA ARG A 42 25.39 -21.93 -6.84
C ARG A 42 23.97 -21.83 -6.32
N ASN A 43 23.68 -20.72 -5.64
CA ASN A 43 22.37 -20.38 -5.11
C ASN A 43 21.73 -19.30 -5.99
N PHE A 44 20.44 -19.46 -6.27
CA PHE A 44 19.64 -18.53 -7.05
C PHE A 44 18.39 -18.15 -6.27
N VAL A 45 17.90 -16.95 -6.44
CA VAL A 45 16.59 -16.53 -5.94
C VAL A 45 15.74 -16.12 -7.12
N LEU A 46 14.77 -16.95 -7.48
CA LEU A 46 13.81 -16.65 -8.54
C LEU A 46 12.64 -15.90 -7.95
N VAL A 47 12.36 -14.69 -8.44
CA VAL A 47 11.20 -13.88 -8.08
C VAL A 47 10.10 -14.04 -9.12
N LEU A 48 8.87 -14.27 -8.65
CA LEU A 48 7.63 -14.28 -9.42
C LEU A 48 6.74 -13.18 -8.83
N SER A 49 6.35 -12.19 -9.62
CA SER A 49 5.49 -11.10 -9.15
C SER A 49 4.30 -10.89 -10.08
N ALA A 50 3.10 -11.00 -9.51
CA ALA A 50 1.82 -10.67 -10.14
C ALA A 50 1.37 -9.23 -9.82
N ASN A 51 2.31 -8.34 -9.47
CA ASN A 51 2.01 -6.93 -9.23
C ASN A 51 1.41 -6.29 -10.47
N ALA A 52 0.30 -5.56 -10.31
CA ALA A 52 -0.42 -4.98 -11.46
C ALA A 52 0.37 -3.94 -12.26
N LYS A 53 1.29 -3.21 -11.58
CA LYS A 53 2.10 -2.17 -12.21
C LYS A 53 3.45 -2.70 -12.69
N VAL A 54 4.03 -3.66 -11.95
CA VAL A 54 5.37 -4.19 -12.20
C VAL A 54 5.35 -5.73 -12.15
N PRO A 55 4.61 -6.37 -13.09
CA PRO A 55 4.63 -7.83 -13.19
C PRO A 55 5.98 -8.28 -13.72
N ARG A 56 6.59 -9.30 -13.09
CA ARG A 56 7.93 -9.75 -13.45
C ARG A 56 8.24 -11.18 -13.03
N ILE A 57 9.19 -11.76 -13.72
CA ILE A 57 9.89 -12.98 -13.36
C ILE A 57 11.37 -12.80 -13.70
N HIS A 58 12.28 -13.02 -12.77
CA HIS A 58 13.73 -13.00 -13.02
C HIS A 58 14.50 -13.54 -11.80
N ILE A 59 15.78 -13.81 -11.97
CA ILE A 59 16.68 -14.12 -10.86
C ILE A 59 17.06 -12.80 -10.19
N THR A 60 16.94 -12.71 -8.85
CA THR A 60 17.22 -11.51 -8.06
C THR A 60 18.32 -11.75 -7.03
N GLN A 61 19.06 -10.70 -6.72
CA GLN A 61 19.98 -10.66 -5.58
C GLN A 61 19.41 -9.85 -4.41
N THR A 62 18.34 -9.10 -4.63
CA THR A 62 17.71 -8.25 -3.63
C THR A 62 17.00 -9.08 -2.57
N LYS A 63 17.29 -8.81 -1.30
CA LYS A 63 16.60 -9.43 -0.16
C LYS A 63 15.35 -8.62 0.19
N LYS A 64 14.27 -9.31 0.57
CA LYS A 64 13.06 -8.70 1.16
C LYS A 64 12.74 -9.34 2.50
N THR A 65 12.16 -8.56 3.40
CA THR A 65 11.63 -9.05 4.67
C THR A 65 10.40 -9.92 4.41
N ASN A 66 10.27 -11.02 5.13
CA ASN A 66 9.13 -11.90 5.03
C ASN A 66 8.14 -11.62 6.15
N PRO A 67 6.83 -11.79 5.93
CA PRO A 67 5.85 -11.72 7.00
C PRO A 67 6.14 -12.84 8.02
N SER A 68 5.86 -12.57 9.30
CA SER A 68 6.06 -13.53 10.39
C SER A 68 5.28 -14.84 10.20
N ASN A 69 4.11 -14.76 9.53
CA ASN A 69 3.31 -15.92 9.14
C ASN A 69 3.25 -16.01 7.62
N ALA A 70 3.63 -17.18 7.08
CA ALA A 70 3.54 -17.41 5.64
C ALA A 70 2.06 -17.45 5.20
N PRO A 71 1.69 -16.76 4.10
CA PRO A 71 0.35 -16.84 3.52
C PRO A 71 -0.04 -18.25 3.10
N ALA A 72 -1.34 -18.51 3.02
CA ALA A 72 -1.87 -19.85 2.71
C ALA A 72 -1.35 -20.41 1.37
N PHE A 73 -1.24 -19.58 0.35
CA PHE A 73 -0.69 -19.96 -0.95
C PHE A 73 0.77 -20.41 -0.85
N CYS A 74 1.61 -19.69 -0.08
CA CYS A 74 2.99 -20.09 0.19
C CYS A 74 3.06 -21.44 0.92
N MET A 75 2.19 -21.66 1.90
CA MET A 75 2.13 -22.93 2.64
C MET A 75 1.73 -24.08 1.72
N LEU A 76 0.79 -23.85 0.79
CA LEU A 76 0.41 -24.85 -0.21
C LEU A 76 1.58 -25.18 -1.14
N LEU A 77 2.31 -24.19 -1.66
CA LEU A 77 3.50 -24.40 -2.46
C LEU A 77 4.57 -25.22 -1.70
N ARG A 78 4.83 -24.88 -0.44
CA ARG A 78 5.77 -25.62 0.42
C ARG A 78 5.36 -27.07 0.60
N LYS A 79 4.07 -27.33 0.81
CA LYS A 79 3.55 -28.68 0.98
C LYS A 79 3.85 -29.60 -0.21
N HIS A 80 3.75 -29.08 -1.43
CA HIS A 80 3.86 -29.89 -2.65
C HIS A 80 5.26 -29.83 -3.30
N LEU A 81 5.99 -28.71 -3.13
CA LEU A 81 7.24 -28.46 -3.86
C LEU A 81 8.50 -28.51 -2.99
N ALA A 82 8.42 -28.77 -1.68
CA ALA A 82 9.55 -28.68 -0.75
C ALA A 82 10.78 -29.51 -1.13
N VAL A 83 10.61 -30.65 -1.82
CA VAL A 83 11.67 -31.55 -2.28
C VAL A 83 11.74 -31.62 -3.80
N GLY A 84 11.25 -30.58 -4.48
CA GLY A 84 11.18 -30.52 -5.93
C GLY A 84 12.44 -29.95 -6.58
N ALA A 85 12.55 -30.20 -7.87
CA ALA A 85 13.53 -29.56 -8.74
C ALA A 85 12.85 -28.95 -9.97
N VAL A 86 13.42 -27.90 -10.51
CA VAL A 86 12.96 -27.28 -11.77
C VAL A 86 13.26 -28.24 -12.93
N GLU A 87 12.23 -28.60 -13.66
CA GLU A 87 12.34 -29.48 -14.83
C GLU A 87 12.41 -28.66 -16.12
N LYS A 88 11.58 -27.61 -16.24
CA LYS A 88 11.51 -26.80 -17.45
C LYS A 88 10.95 -25.41 -17.16
N VAL A 89 11.45 -24.40 -17.89
CA VAL A 89 10.86 -23.07 -17.98
C VAL A 89 10.52 -22.81 -19.45
N SER A 90 9.28 -22.45 -19.76
CA SER A 90 8.81 -22.26 -21.14
C SER A 90 7.70 -21.22 -21.25
N ILE A 91 7.53 -20.66 -22.45
CA ILE A 91 6.39 -19.81 -22.80
C ILE A 91 5.17 -20.67 -23.11
N VAL A 92 3.99 -20.21 -22.69
CA VAL A 92 2.69 -20.87 -22.95
C VAL A 92 1.88 -20.02 -23.93
N ASN A 93 1.19 -20.68 -24.85
CA ASN A 93 0.22 -20.08 -25.77
C ASN A 93 0.78 -18.92 -26.61
N CYS A 94 2.11 -18.87 -26.85
CA CYS A 94 2.75 -17.77 -27.56
C CYS A 94 2.33 -16.39 -27.01
N ASP A 95 2.15 -16.27 -25.71
CA ASP A 95 1.77 -15.06 -25.00
C ASP A 95 2.72 -14.81 -23.81
N ARG A 96 2.49 -13.70 -23.08
CA ARG A 96 3.28 -13.31 -21.90
C ARG A 96 2.93 -14.17 -20.68
N ILE A 97 3.01 -15.48 -20.88
CA ILE A 97 2.76 -16.52 -19.87
C ILE A 97 3.98 -17.42 -19.80
N ILE A 98 4.57 -17.51 -18.61
CA ILE A 98 5.66 -18.48 -18.34
C ILE A 98 5.10 -19.64 -17.53
N LYS A 99 5.46 -20.85 -17.94
CA LYS A 99 5.25 -22.08 -17.20
C LYS A 99 6.57 -22.56 -16.64
N ILE A 100 6.58 -22.88 -15.35
CA ILE A 100 7.70 -23.53 -14.66
C ILE A 100 7.22 -24.89 -14.24
N ASP A 101 7.79 -25.93 -14.80
CA ASP A 101 7.51 -27.32 -14.45
C ASP A 101 8.48 -27.78 -13.35
N PHE A 102 7.95 -28.51 -12.40
CA PHE A 102 8.69 -29.07 -11.27
C PHE A 102 8.47 -30.57 -11.20
N ILE A 103 9.56 -31.31 -10.95
CA ILE A 103 9.52 -32.70 -10.62
C ILE A 103 9.78 -32.87 -9.11
N CYS A 104 8.86 -33.54 -8.41
CA CYS A 104 8.91 -33.73 -6.96
C CYS A 104 8.90 -35.24 -6.65
N LYS A 105 9.59 -35.63 -5.58
CA LYS A 105 9.51 -37.01 -5.08
C LYS A 105 8.45 -37.09 -3.98
N SER A 106 7.51 -38.03 -4.11
CA SER A 106 6.57 -38.37 -3.05
C SER A 106 7.25 -39.12 -1.91
N GLU A 107 6.56 -39.25 -0.77
CA GLU A 107 7.00 -40.13 0.34
C GLU A 107 7.13 -41.58 -0.09
N LEU A 108 6.34 -42.04 -1.05
CA LEU A 108 6.38 -43.39 -1.65
C LEU A 108 7.44 -43.54 -2.75
N LYS A 109 8.30 -42.50 -2.96
CA LYS A 109 9.34 -42.41 -3.99
C LYS A 109 8.83 -42.29 -5.43
N ASP A 110 7.53 -42.08 -5.65
CA ASP A 110 6.98 -41.80 -6.98
C ASP A 110 7.32 -40.35 -7.38
N PHE A 111 7.42 -40.13 -8.68
CA PHE A 111 7.61 -38.79 -9.23
C PHE A 111 6.25 -38.12 -9.44
N LEU A 112 6.09 -36.92 -8.87
CA LEU A 112 4.91 -36.07 -9.03
C LEU A 112 5.31 -34.81 -9.78
N ASN A 113 4.52 -34.49 -10.79
CA ASN A 113 4.73 -33.27 -11.58
C ASN A 113 3.79 -32.19 -11.10
N TYR A 114 4.31 -31.00 -10.98
CA TYR A 114 3.56 -29.77 -10.67
C TYR A 114 4.02 -28.66 -11.59
N SER A 115 3.16 -27.66 -11.80
CA SER A 115 3.54 -26.52 -12.62
C SER A 115 3.10 -25.22 -11.96
N ILE A 116 3.88 -24.17 -12.17
CA ILE A 116 3.49 -22.79 -11.84
C ILE A 116 3.36 -22.03 -13.15
N ILE A 117 2.20 -21.41 -13.33
CA ILE A 117 1.93 -20.46 -14.41
C ILE A 117 2.11 -19.06 -13.89
N VAL A 118 2.88 -18.24 -14.59
CA VAL A 118 3.09 -16.83 -14.30
C VAL A 118 2.57 -16.01 -15.48
N GLU A 119 1.44 -15.36 -15.29
CA GLU A 119 0.82 -14.48 -16.28
C GLU A 119 1.30 -13.05 -16.05
N LEU A 120 1.88 -12.41 -17.08
CA LEU A 120 2.48 -11.08 -17.00
C LEU A 120 1.68 -10.07 -17.84
N MET A 121 0.44 -9.80 -17.42
CA MET A 121 -0.57 -9.04 -18.18
C MET A 121 -1.07 -7.80 -17.42
N GLY A 122 -0.17 -7.03 -16.77
CA GLY A 122 -0.51 -5.82 -16.02
C GLY A 122 -1.50 -6.13 -14.90
N ARG A 123 -2.66 -5.48 -14.88
CA ARG A 123 -3.68 -5.69 -13.83
C ARG A 123 -4.21 -7.14 -13.75
N TYR A 124 -4.13 -7.89 -14.84
CA TYR A 124 -4.57 -9.29 -14.92
C TYR A 124 -3.42 -10.27 -14.63
N SER A 125 -2.24 -9.79 -14.28
CA SER A 125 -1.12 -10.66 -13.90
C SER A 125 -1.48 -11.56 -12.74
N ASN A 126 -1.05 -12.84 -12.80
CA ASN A 126 -1.39 -13.85 -11.80
C ASN A 126 -0.26 -14.88 -11.64
N ILE A 127 -0.27 -15.62 -10.54
CA ILE A 127 0.56 -16.79 -10.31
C ILE A 127 -0.39 -17.93 -9.95
N VAL A 128 -0.43 -18.96 -10.79
CA VAL A 128 -1.35 -20.08 -10.67
C VAL A 128 -0.56 -21.37 -10.45
N PHE A 129 -0.95 -22.15 -9.46
CA PHE A 129 -0.33 -23.44 -9.13
C PHE A 129 -1.18 -24.60 -9.64
N LEU A 130 -0.58 -25.50 -10.42
CA LEU A 130 -1.24 -26.61 -11.08
C LEU A 130 -0.69 -27.96 -10.59
N ASP A 131 -1.55 -28.98 -10.60
CA ASP A 131 -1.12 -30.38 -10.49
C ASP A 131 -0.60 -30.92 -11.85
N GLY A 132 -0.12 -32.16 -11.87
CA GLY A 132 0.40 -32.85 -13.06
C GLY A 132 -0.64 -33.07 -14.18
N GLY A 133 -1.94 -32.98 -13.87
CA GLY A 133 -3.04 -33.03 -14.82
C GLY A 133 -3.50 -31.65 -15.33
N GLY A 134 -2.84 -30.56 -14.93
CA GLY A 134 -3.18 -29.22 -15.32
C GLY A 134 -4.37 -28.62 -14.57
N LYS A 135 -4.82 -29.25 -13.46
CA LYS A 135 -5.87 -28.67 -12.61
C LYS A 135 -5.29 -27.64 -11.64
N ILE A 136 -6.02 -26.56 -11.46
CA ILE A 136 -5.65 -25.47 -10.55
C ILE A 136 -5.79 -25.93 -9.10
N LEU A 137 -4.68 -25.96 -8.37
CA LEU A 137 -4.65 -26.21 -6.94
C LEU A 137 -4.94 -24.94 -6.13
N ASP A 138 -4.36 -23.82 -6.54
CA ASP A 138 -4.64 -22.48 -6.02
C ASP A 138 -4.00 -21.40 -6.91
N ALA A 139 -4.30 -20.11 -6.63
CA ALA A 139 -3.72 -18.97 -7.31
C ALA A 139 -3.59 -17.76 -6.36
N VAL A 140 -2.69 -16.84 -6.70
CA VAL A 140 -2.53 -15.56 -5.98
C VAL A 140 -3.78 -14.70 -6.12
N LYS A 141 -4.33 -14.61 -7.32
CA LYS A 141 -5.60 -13.93 -7.60
C LYS A 141 -6.63 -14.94 -8.09
N LYS A 142 -7.77 -14.98 -7.43
CA LYS A 142 -8.90 -15.85 -7.79
C LYS A 142 -9.92 -15.02 -8.55
N THR A 143 -10.42 -15.56 -9.66
CA THR A 143 -11.53 -14.96 -10.40
C THR A 143 -12.86 -15.56 -9.96
N SER A 144 -13.98 -14.89 -10.21
CA SER A 144 -15.30 -15.47 -10.01
C SER A 144 -15.65 -16.45 -11.15
N LEU A 145 -16.63 -17.32 -10.90
CA LEU A 145 -17.17 -18.23 -11.93
C LEU A 145 -17.80 -17.47 -13.12
N ASP A 146 -18.23 -16.23 -12.88
CA ASP A 146 -18.86 -15.38 -13.88
C ASP A 146 -17.88 -14.67 -14.81
N ASP A 147 -16.56 -14.83 -14.59
CA ASP A 147 -15.56 -14.28 -15.50
C ASP A 147 -15.36 -15.23 -16.69
N GLU A 148 -16.18 -15.02 -17.70
CA GLU A 148 -16.18 -15.81 -18.95
C GLU A 148 -14.82 -15.76 -19.70
N ARG A 149 -13.96 -14.79 -19.38
CA ARG A 149 -12.70 -14.58 -20.10
C ARG A 149 -11.58 -15.47 -19.64
N HIS A 150 -11.49 -15.74 -18.33
CA HIS A 150 -10.41 -16.49 -17.74
C HIS A 150 -10.74 -16.95 -16.31
N ALA A 151 -11.26 -18.16 -16.18
CA ALA A 151 -11.66 -18.73 -14.91
C ALA A 151 -10.43 -19.32 -14.16
N VAL A 152 -10.06 -18.70 -13.04
CA VAL A 152 -8.94 -19.13 -12.20
C VAL A 152 -9.45 -19.44 -10.79
N PHE A 153 -9.87 -20.69 -10.57
CA PHE A 153 -10.28 -21.16 -9.24
C PHE A 153 -9.97 -22.66 -9.06
N LYS A 154 -9.88 -23.07 -7.82
CA LYS A 154 -9.44 -24.43 -7.45
C LYS A 154 -10.30 -25.53 -8.08
N GLY A 155 -9.63 -26.53 -8.63
CA GLY A 155 -10.24 -27.76 -9.18
C GLY A 155 -10.58 -27.68 -10.68
N VAL A 156 -10.51 -26.49 -11.29
CA VAL A 156 -10.72 -26.32 -12.74
C VAL A 156 -9.41 -26.54 -13.48
N THR A 157 -9.50 -27.07 -14.69
CA THR A 157 -8.35 -27.19 -15.60
C THR A 157 -7.96 -25.80 -16.09
N TYR A 158 -6.67 -25.47 -16.00
CA TYR A 158 -6.15 -24.20 -16.47
C TYR A 158 -6.26 -24.11 -17.99
N VAL A 159 -6.88 -23.04 -18.47
CA VAL A 159 -6.95 -22.69 -19.89
C VAL A 159 -6.33 -21.31 -20.05
N PRO A 160 -5.27 -21.15 -20.88
CA PRO A 160 -4.68 -19.84 -21.09
C PRO A 160 -5.67 -18.88 -21.78
N PRO A 161 -5.57 -17.56 -21.55
CA PRO A 161 -6.37 -16.56 -22.24
C PRO A 161 -6.24 -16.66 -23.76
N GLN A 162 -7.32 -16.32 -24.47
CA GLN A 162 -7.28 -16.28 -25.95
C GLN A 162 -6.46 -15.08 -26.44
N LEU A 163 -5.63 -15.29 -27.45
CA LEU A 163 -4.89 -14.22 -28.09
C LEU A 163 -5.83 -13.34 -28.93
N PRO A 164 -5.74 -12.01 -28.79
CA PRO A 164 -6.56 -11.09 -29.59
C PRO A 164 -6.11 -10.98 -31.04
N LYS A 165 -4.86 -11.38 -31.36
CA LYS A 165 -4.24 -11.32 -32.68
C LYS A 165 -3.30 -12.52 -32.87
N ASN A 166 -2.92 -12.79 -34.12
CA ASN A 166 -1.92 -13.79 -34.43
C ASN A 166 -0.57 -13.45 -33.74
N SER A 167 -0.02 -14.41 -33.02
CA SER A 167 1.29 -14.19 -32.38
C SER A 167 2.43 -14.37 -33.38
N VAL A 168 3.44 -13.50 -33.26
CA VAL A 168 4.71 -13.66 -33.99
C VAL A 168 5.38 -15.00 -33.69
N PHE A 169 5.16 -15.56 -32.50
CA PHE A 169 5.72 -16.84 -32.04
C PHE A 169 4.90 -18.06 -32.47
N SER A 170 3.72 -17.86 -33.08
CA SER A 170 2.88 -18.96 -33.59
C SER A 170 3.52 -19.61 -34.82
N ASP A 171 3.27 -20.92 -35.00
CA ASP A 171 3.66 -21.67 -36.20
C ASP A 171 2.96 -21.14 -37.47
N SER A 172 1.76 -20.57 -37.32
CA SER A 172 1.00 -19.96 -38.41
C SER A 172 1.48 -18.55 -38.80
N PHE A 173 2.51 -17.99 -38.15
CA PHE A 173 2.99 -16.62 -38.40
C PHE A 173 3.26 -16.38 -39.89
N ASN A 174 4.01 -17.26 -40.54
CA ASN A 174 4.40 -17.10 -41.96
C ASN A 174 3.19 -17.07 -42.89
N SER A 175 2.21 -17.94 -42.68
CA SER A 175 0.99 -17.99 -43.48
C SER A 175 0.15 -16.70 -43.31
N HIS A 176 0.07 -16.17 -42.11
CA HIS A 176 -0.62 -14.90 -41.84
C HIS A 176 0.15 -13.71 -42.42
N LEU A 177 1.49 -13.70 -42.36
CA LEU A 177 2.32 -12.65 -42.91
C LEU A 177 2.15 -12.49 -44.44
N LEU A 178 2.02 -13.62 -45.17
CA LEU A 178 1.76 -13.65 -46.58
C LEU A 178 0.40 -13.02 -46.97
N ASN A 179 -0.56 -13.02 -46.07
CA ASN A 179 -1.92 -12.51 -46.30
C ASN A 179 -2.11 -11.05 -45.82
N VAL A 180 -1.07 -10.37 -45.32
CA VAL A 180 -1.16 -8.97 -44.89
C VAL A 180 -1.21 -8.04 -46.10
N ASP A 181 -2.23 -7.21 -46.17
CA ASP A 181 -2.30 -6.12 -47.15
C ASP A 181 -1.51 -4.89 -46.62
N PHE A 182 -0.24 -4.87 -46.90
CA PHE A 182 0.66 -3.78 -46.48
C PHE A 182 0.29 -2.41 -47.07
N LYS A 183 -0.41 -2.36 -48.21
CA LYS A 183 -0.76 -1.10 -48.88
C LYS A 183 -1.86 -0.32 -48.12
N SER A 184 -2.64 -1.02 -47.31
CA SER A 184 -3.70 -0.42 -46.48
C SER A 184 -3.19 0.33 -45.25
N TYR A 185 -1.87 0.31 -44.97
CA TYR A 185 -1.27 0.93 -43.80
C TYR A 185 -0.30 2.04 -44.14
N PRO A 186 -0.13 3.05 -43.25
CA PRO A 186 0.83 4.15 -43.46
C PRO A 186 2.28 3.70 -43.58
N SER A 187 2.66 2.64 -42.84
CA SER A 187 4.01 2.05 -42.86
C SER A 187 3.95 0.54 -42.66
N ILE A 188 5.05 -0.14 -43.02
CA ILE A 188 5.21 -1.58 -42.75
C ILE A 188 5.12 -1.88 -41.26
N THR A 189 5.65 -1.02 -40.39
CA THR A 189 5.58 -1.18 -38.93
C THR A 189 4.13 -1.13 -38.43
N ASP A 190 3.31 -0.22 -38.94
CA ASP A 190 1.89 -0.11 -38.56
C ASP A 190 1.09 -1.35 -39.00
N ALA A 191 1.39 -1.86 -40.22
CA ALA A 191 0.80 -3.12 -40.68
C ALA A 191 1.15 -4.29 -39.75
N LEU A 192 2.42 -4.44 -39.39
CA LEU A 192 2.89 -5.52 -38.52
C LEU A 192 2.30 -5.45 -37.11
N ILE A 193 2.27 -4.26 -36.48
CA ILE A 193 1.68 -4.04 -35.18
C ILE A 193 0.17 -4.31 -35.19
N SER A 194 -0.52 -3.94 -36.25
CA SER A 194 -1.97 -4.11 -36.38
C SER A 194 -2.37 -5.57 -36.53
N ASN A 195 -1.58 -6.39 -37.21
CA ASN A 195 -1.93 -7.77 -37.53
C ASN A 195 -1.31 -8.79 -36.57
N PHE A 196 -0.23 -8.45 -35.87
CA PHE A 196 0.48 -9.41 -35.02
C PHE A 196 0.62 -8.93 -33.57
N SER A 197 0.56 -9.87 -32.63
CA SER A 197 0.91 -9.69 -31.22
C SER A 197 2.29 -10.26 -30.92
N GLY A 198 2.86 -9.88 -29.77
CA GLY A 198 4.12 -10.40 -29.26
C GLY A 198 5.31 -9.47 -29.39
N PHE A 199 5.36 -8.63 -30.43
CA PHE A 199 6.39 -7.60 -30.59
C PHE A 199 5.83 -6.20 -30.33
N THR A 200 6.63 -5.36 -29.70
CA THR A 200 6.40 -3.91 -29.60
C THR A 200 6.90 -3.18 -30.84
N LYS A 201 6.64 -1.88 -30.92
CA LYS A 201 7.22 -1.04 -32.00
C LYS A 201 8.74 -1.13 -32.03
N ALA A 202 9.39 -1.13 -30.86
CA ALA A 202 10.85 -1.26 -30.75
C ALA A 202 11.36 -2.62 -31.24
N SER A 203 10.66 -3.71 -30.86
CA SER A 203 11.02 -5.06 -31.34
C SER A 203 10.82 -5.23 -32.83
N TRP A 204 9.76 -4.63 -33.41
CA TRP A 204 9.60 -4.60 -34.85
C TRP A 204 10.68 -3.77 -35.55
N ALA A 205 11.09 -2.62 -34.97
CA ALA A 205 12.19 -1.83 -35.49
C ALA A 205 13.51 -2.64 -35.54
N LEU A 206 13.82 -3.38 -34.48
CA LEU A 206 14.96 -4.29 -34.45
C LEU A 206 14.83 -5.39 -35.51
N CYS A 207 13.64 -5.99 -35.65
CA CYS A 207 13.38 -7.01 -36.69
C CYS A 207 13.61 -6.48 -38.11
N LEU A 208 13.09 -5.30 -38.41
CA LEU A 208 13.29 -4.65 -39.71
C LEU A 208 14.77 -4.30 -39.98
N LYS A 209 15.51 -3.84 -38.96
CA LYS A 209 16.96 -3.61 -39.02
C LYS A 209 17.72 -4.90 -39.33
N ILE A 210 17.40 -6.02 -38.68
CA ILE A 210 17.99 -7.34 -38.97
C ILE A 210 17.63 -7.80 -40.38
N ALA A 211 16.38 -7.58 -40.83
CA ALA A 211 15.92 -7.94 -42.16
C ALA A 211 16.50 -7.00 -43.26
N LYS A 212 17.14 -5.87 -42.90
CA LYS A 212 17.61 -4.81 -43.81
C LYS A 212 16.48 -4.24 -44.65
N ILE A 213 15.32 -3.99 -44.07
CA ILE A 213 14.12 -3.44 -44.71
C ILE A 213 13.92 -2.01 -44.24
N ASP A 214 13.60 -1.09 -45.17
CA ASP A 214 13.29 0.29 -44.86
C ASP A 214 11.94 0.40 -44.10
N PHE A 215 11.91 1.17 -43.02
CA PHE A 215 10.73 1.41 -42.18
C PHE A 215 9.57 2.08 -42.91
N PHE A 216 9.87 2.84 -43.98
CA PHE A 216 8.87 3.60 -44.75
C PHE A 216 8.39 2.87 -46.02
N LEU A 217 8.80 1.62 -46.19
CA LEU A 217 8.40 0.82 -47.34
C LEU A 217 6.88 0.62 -47.37
N LYS A 218 6.22 0.99 -48.47
CA LYS A 218 4.76 0.84 -48.64
C LYS A 218 4.35 -0.40 -49.43
N ALA A 219 5.29 -0.98 -50.19
CA ALA A 219 5.03 -2.19 -50.97
C ALA A 219 6.04 -3.27 -50.59
N VAL A 220 5.56 -4.36 -50.03
CA VAL A 220 6.37 -5.48 -49.56
C VAL A 220 6.35 -6.58 -50.61
N THR A 221 7.52 -6.98 -51.09
CA THR A 221 7.71 -8.06 -52.05
C THR A 221 7.89 -9.41 -51.34
N LYS A 222 7.80 -10.51 -52.08
CA LYS A 222 8.05 -11.85 -51.53
C LYS A 222 9.44 -11.97 -50.90
N LYS A 223 10.46 -11.32 -51.51
CA LYS A 223 11.84 -11.31 -50.99
C LYS A 223 11.92 -10.65 -49.60
N GLU A 224 11.16 -9.58 -49.37
CA GLU A 224 11.11 -8.90 -48.08
C GLU A 224 10.33 -9.69 -47.05
N ILE A 225 9.26 -10.41 -47.43
CA ILE A 225 8.55 -11.34 -46.57
C ILE A 225 9.47 -12.47 -46.09
N ASP A 226 10.27 -13.05 -47.00
CA ASP A 226 11.26 -14.09 -46.68
C ASP A 226 12.36 -13.53 -45.73
N ALA A 227 12.79 -12.29 -45.92
CA ALA A 227 13.74 -11.62 -45.04
C ALA A 227 13.17 -11.36 -43.65
N LEU A 228 11.92 -10.89 -43.57
CA LEU A 228 11.19 -10.74 -42.30
C LEU A 228 11.05 -12.05 -41.54
N THR A 229 10.65 -13.11 -42.23
CA THR A 229 10.53 -14.46 -41.65
C THR A 229 11.85 -14.94 -41.05
N LYS A 230 12.97 -14.73 -41.77
CA LYS A 230 14.31 -15.06 -41.26
C LYS A 230 14.68 -14.21 -40.05
N ALA A 231 14.41 -12.91 -40.08
CA ALA A 231 14.70 -12.00 -38.99
C ALA A 231 13.90 -12.34 -37.71
N VAL A 232 12.62 -12.71 -37.87
CA VAL A 232 11.80 -13.23 -36.76
C VAL A 232 12.39 -14.53 -36.21
N GLY A 233 12.91 -15.42 -37.07
CA GLY A 233 13.60 -16.65 -36.63
C GLY A 233 14.86 -16.34 -35.79
N VAL A 234 15.65 -15.33 -36.20
CA VAL A 234 16.80 -14.85 -35.41
C VAL A 234 16.33 -14.30 -34.05
N MET A 235 15.28 -13.49 -34.03
CA MET A 235 14.76 -12.94 -32.77
C MET A 235 14.16 -13.99 -31.85
N LYS A 236 13.51 -15.03 -32.36
CA LYS A 236 13.02 -16.17 -31.56
C LYS A 236 14.14 -16.89 -30.81
N ASN A 237 15.34 -16.93 -31.38
CA ASN A 237 16.52 -17.60 -30.84
C ASN A 237 17.63 -16.61 -30.47
N ILE A 238 17.26 -15.43 -29.99
CA ILE A 238 18.18 -14.31 -29.79
C ILE A 238 19.35 -14.64 -28.84
N ASN A 239 19.11 -15.46 -27.81
CA ASN A 239 20.12 -15.85 -26.81
C ASN A 239 21.35 -16.56 -27.44
N SER A 240 21.18 -17.19 -28.58
CA SER A 240 22.25 -17.87 -29.30
C SER A 240 22.90 -17.01 -30.42
N GLN A 241 22.53 -15.73 -30.49
CA GLN A 241 23.05 -14.81 -31.52
C GLN A 241 24.11 -13.87 -30.92
N ASP A 242 25.12 -13.53 -31.69
CA ASP A 242 26.21 -12.61 -31.29
C ASP A 242 25.70 -11.20 -30.93
N ILE A 243 24.52 -10.82 -31.46
CA ILE A 243 23.88 -9.53 -31.17
C ILE A 243 23.17 -9.50 -29.81
N PHE A 244 23.06 -10.62 -29.11
CA PHE A 244 22.44 -10.67 -27.76
C PHE A 244 23.38 -10.02 -26.75
N LYS A 245 23.00 -8.83 -26.31
CA LYS A 245 23.75 -8.01 -25.32
C LYS A 245 22.75 -7.45 -24.31
N PRO A 246 22.40 -8.18 -23.25
CA PRO A 246 21.47 -7.68 -22.23
C PRO A 246 21.93 -6.33 -21.68
N ALA A 247 21.02 -5.37 -21.58
CA ALA A 247 21.34 -4.05 -21.08
C ALA A 247 20.10 -3.36 -20.50
N VAL A 248 20.33 -2.28 -19.76
CA VAL A 248 19.30 -1.30 -19.40
C VAL A 248 19.45 -0.08 -20.30
N GLN A 249 18.41 0.25 -21.06
CA GLN A 249 18.35 1.39 -21.95
C GLN A 249 17.03 2.14 -21.75
N ASN A 250 17.08 3.46 -21.59
CA ASN A 250 15.90 4.29 -21.29
C ASN A 250 15.09 3.80 -20.07
N GLY A 251 15.75 3.18 -19.08
CA GLY A 251 15.11 2.62 -17.90
C GLY A 251 14.42 1.26 -18.10
N GLU A 252 14.52 0.67 -19.30
CA GLU A 252 13.94 -0.64 -19.62
C GLU A 252 15.03 -1.68 -19.88
N ALA A 253 14.76 -2.93 -19.52
CA ALA A 253 15.63 -4.06 -19.87
C ALA A 253 15.43 -4.42 -21.35
N VAL A 254 16.52 -4.52 -22.07
CA VAL A 254 16.56 -4.83 -23.52
C VAL A 254 17.49 -6.01 -23.80
N CYS A 255 17.14 -6.83 -24.79
CA CYS A 255 17.98 -7.93 -25.27
C CYS A 255 19.13 -7.45 -26.18
N VAL A 256 18.88 -6.38 -26.94
CA VAL A 256 19.79 -5.78 -27.90
C VAL A 256 19.66 -4.27 -27.76
N PRO A 257 20.67 -3.58 -27.20
CA PRO A 257 20.64 -2.11 -27.11
C PRO A 257 20.84 -1.45 -28.47
N ASP A 258 20.29 -0.26 -28.65
CA ASP A 258 20.63 0.62 -29.75
C ASP A 258 21.96 1.33 -29.43
N GLU A 259 23.02 1.02 -30.18
CA GLU A 259 24.35 1.55 -29.92
C GLU A 259 24.46 3.09 -30.10
N ASN A 260 23.45 3.72 -30.71
CA ASN A 260 23.38 5.18 -30.87
C ASN A 260 22.86 5.90 -29.61
N LEU A 261 22.33 5.16 -28.63
CA LEU A 261 21.78 5.69 -27.39
C LEU A 261 22.57 5.17 -26.19
N PRO A 262 22.67 5.93 -25.10
CA PRO A 262 23.34 5.47 -23.91
C PRO A 262 22.63 4.25 -23.30
N TYR A 263 23.40 3.26 -22.88
CA TYR A 263 22.90 2.07 -22.20
C TYR A 263 23.87 1.58 -21.14
N THR A 264 23.37 0.82 -20.17
CA THR A 264 24.17 0.16 -19.15
C THR A 264 24.20 -1.34 -19.47
N PRO A 265 25.36 -1.94 -19.83
CA PRO A 265 25.47 -3.36 -20.10
C PRO A 265 25.24 -4.18 -18.82
N CYS A 266 24.68 -5.37 -18.96
CA CYS A 266 24.41 -6.32 -17.87
C CYS A 266 24.93 -7.72 -18.27
N ASP A 267 25.31 -8.51 -17.27
CA ASP A 267 25.80 -9.88 -17.49
C ASP A 267 24.67 -10.84 -17.88
N SER A 268 23.41 -10.49 -17.54
CA SER A 268 22.22 -11.28 -17.85
C SER A 268 20.98 -10.41 -18.03
N LEU A 269 19.97 -10.96 -18.69
CA LEU A 269 18.68 -10.28 -18.83
C LEU A 269 17.96 -10.18 -17.46
N SER A 270 18.15 -11.17 -16.57
CA SER A 270 17.68 -11.10 -15.19
C SER A 270 18.24 -9.89 -14.43
N GLU A 271 19.52 -9.59 -14.58
CA GLU A 271 20.16 -8.41 -13.98
C GLU A 271 19.59 -7.11 -14.55
N ALA A 272 19.47 -7.03 -15.88
CA ALA A 272 18.86 -5.88 -16.54
C ALA A 272 17.42 -5.64 -16.05
N MET A 273 16.64 -6.72 -15.87
CA MET A 273 15.29 -6.67 -15.31
C MET A 273 15.29 -6.19 -13.86
N GLU A 274 16.21 -6.66 -13.02
CA GLU A 274 16.34 -6.23 -11.64
C GLU A 274 16.66 -4.73 -11.54
N MET A 275 17.63 -4.26 -12.29
CA MET A 275 18.02 -2.84 -12.33
C MET A 275 16.90 -1.93 -12.81
N SER A 276 16.17 -2.32 -13.85
CA SER A 276 15.10 -1.51 -14.44
C SER A 276 13.83 -1.47 -13.60
N LEU A 277 13.52 -2.53 -12.83
CA LEU A 277 12.22 -2.69 -12.16
C LEU A 277 12.24 -2.47 -10.65
N ASN A 278 13.39 -2.52 -9.98
CA ASN A 278 13.45 -2.42 -8.51
C ASN A 278 12.86 -1.10 -8.01
N LYS A 279 13.26 0.04 -8.57
CA LYS A 279 12.73 1.35 -8.16
C LYS A 279 11.23 1.46 -8.42
N LEU A 280 10.76 1.00 -9.58
CA LEU A 280 9.33 1.00 -9.93
C LEU A 280 8.51 0.08 -9.01
N ASP A 281 9.05 -1.08 -8.62
CA ASP A 281 8.39 -1.99 -7.67
C ASP A 281 8.25 -1.34 -6.29
N ASP A 282 9.31 -0.73 -5.78
CA ASP A 282 9.30 -0.04 -4.49
C ASP A 282 8.26 1.09 -4.48
N GLU A 283 8.26 1.94 -5.50
CA GLU A 283 7.28 3.02 -5.66
C GLU A 283 5.84 2.49 -5.76
N ALA A 284 5.61 1.44 -6.55
CA ALA A 284 4.29 0.83 -6.71
C ALA A 284 3.77 0.22 -5.40
N ARG A 285 4.65 -0.38 -4.60
CA ARG A 285 4.31 -0.97 -3.29
C ARG A 285 3.96 0.09 -2.26
N VAL A 286 4.77 1.15 -2.17
CA VAL A 286 4.47 2.31 -1.33
C VAL A 286 3.10 2.86 -1.66
N GLN A 287 2.84 3.12 -2.94
CA GLN A 287 1.54 3.65 -3.37
C GLN A 287 0.38 2.72 -3.00
N SER A 288 0.55 1.40 -3.15
CA SER A 288 -0.50 0.42 -2.81
C SER A 288 -0.78 0.39 -1.30
N LYS A 289 0.26 0.26 -0.47
CA LYS A 289 0.16 0.27 1.00
C LYS A 289 -0.40 1.60 1.50
N THR A 290 0.14 2.71 1.02
CA THR A 290 -0.31 4.07 1.39
C THR A 290 -1.78 4.29 0.99
N LYS A 291 -2.20 3.86 -0.20
CA LYS A 291 -3.60 3.97 -0.64
C LYS A 291 -4.56 3.21 0.27
N TYR A 292 -4.20 1.98 0.66
CA TYR A 292 -5.01 1.17 1.57
C TYR A 292 -5.16 1.83 2.95
N LEU A 293 -4.04 2.25 3.55
CA LEU A 293 -4.02 2.90 4.85
C LEU A 293 -4.71 4.27 4.82
N LYS A 294 -4.44 5.10 3.80
CA LYS A 294 -5.14 6.39 3.58
C LYS A 294 -6.66 6.20 3.50
N GLY A 295 -7.12 5.16 2.79
CA GLY A 295 -8.54 4.83 2.73
C GLY A 295 -9.14 4.45 4.09
N ALA A 296 -8.39 3.73 4.94
CA ALA A 296 -8.82 3.38 6.29
C ALA A 296 -8.89 4.61 7.20
N VAL A 297 -7.86 5.45 7.19
CA VAL A 297 -7.81 6.71 7.97
C VAL A 297 -8.91 7.66 7.54
N LYS A 298 -9.14 7.83 6.24
CA LYS A 298 -10.23 8.69 5.72
C LYS A 298 -11.60 8.25 6.26
N ARG A 299 -11.92 6.94 6.21
CA ARG A 299 -13.17 6.41 6.77
C ARG A 299 -13.27 6.64 8.29
N LEU A 300 -12.15 6.53 9.01
CA LEU A 300 -12.09 6.82 10.44
C LEU A 300 -12.43 8.29 10.72
N LEU A 301 -11.77 9.22 10.04
CA LEU A 301 -11.99 10.65 10.18
C LEU A 301 -13.43 11.05 9.83
N GLU A 302 -14.00 10.51 8.76
CA GLU A 302 -15.40 10.75 8.37
C GLU A 302 -16.39 10.22 9.43
N ARG A 303 -16.14 9.04 10.00
CA ARG A 303 -16.95 8.49 11.08
C ARG A 303 -16.92 9.38 12.31
N ILE A 304 -15.73 9.84 12.74
CA ILE A 304 -15.58 10.71 13.90
C ILE A 304 -16.30 12.05 13.68
N LYS A 305 -16.11 12.68 12.51
CA LYS A 305 -16.81 13.92 12.15
C LYS A 305 -18.33 13.78 12.23
N LYS A 306 -18.87 12.67 11.71
CA LYS A 306 -20.31 12.38 11.77
C LYS A 306 -20.79 12.21 13.21
N ASN A 307 -20.02 11.54 14.06
CA ASN A 307 -20.33 11.38 15.48
C ASN A 307 -20.40 12.75 16.18
N ILE A 308 -19.37 13.59 15.99
CA ILE A 308 -19.31 14.93 16.57
C ILE A 308 -20.53 15.76 16.13
N ALA A 309 -20.86 15.77 14.83
CA ALA A 309 -22.02 16.50 14.31
C ALA A 309 -23.33 16.01 14.93
N THR A 310 -23.51 14.69 15.04
CA THR A 310 -24.69 14.08 15.66
C THR A 310 -24.81 14.44 17.15
N TYR A 311 -23.70 14.43 17.89
CA TYR A 311 -23.69 14.78 19.31
C TYR A 311 -23.95 16.28 19.52
N ARG A 312 -23.41 17.15 18.67
CA ARG A 312 -23.67 18.61 18.73
C ARG A 312 -25.13 18.91 18.44
N GLN A 313 -25.77 18.23 17.47
CA GLN A 313 -27.20 18.38 17.21
C GLN A 313 -28.03 17.99 18.41
N LYS A 314 -27.75 16.80 19.01
CA LYS A 314 -28.45 16.36 20.23
C LYS A 314 -28.18 17.26 21.44
N LEU A 315 -27.02 17.92 21.50
CA LEU A 315 -26.69 18.87 22.54
C LEU A 315 -27.53 20.15 22.41
N ALA A 316 -27.79 20.62 21.16
CA ALA A 316 -28.70 21.73 20.90
C ALA A 316 -30.13 21.42 21.38
N ASP A 317 -30.61 20.17 21.23
CA ASP A 317 -31.92 19.77 21.75
C ASP A 317 -32.03 19.86 23.29
N CYS A 318 -30.86 19.95 23.99
CA CYS A 318 -30.82 20.11 25.44
C CYS A 318 -30.92 21.59 25.88
N GLU A 319 -30.91 22.56 24.97
CA GLU A 319 -31.01 24.00 25.32
C GLU A 319 -32.34 24.34 26.01
N PHE A 320 -33.39 23.59 25.71
CA PHE A 320 -34.71 23.77 26.34
C PHE A 320 -34.80 23.26 27.79
N MET A 321 -33.70 22.74 28.36
CA MET A 321 -33.76 22.18 29.72
C MET A 321 -34.12 23.20 30.80
N GLU A 322 -33.64 24.47 30.69
CA GLU A 322 -33.98 25.53 31.65
C GLU A 322 -35.45 25.88 31.57
N GLN A 323 -36.07 25.86 30.41
CA GLN A 323 -37.51 26.05 30.25
C GLN A 323 -38.32 24.96 30.97
N GLU A 324 -37.92 23.68 30.86
CA GLU A 324 -38.57 22.59 31.58
C GLU A 324 -38.47 22.78 33.11
N LYS A 325 -37.34 23.30 33.62
CA LYS A 325 -37.16 23.62 35.03
C LYS A 325 -38.10 24.76 35.44
N ILE A 326 -38.10 25.88 34.69
CA ILE A 326 -38.96 27.03 34.96
C ILE A 326 -40.43 26.63 34.95
N THR A 327 -40.87 25.88 33.93
CA THR A 327 -42.24 25.35 33.87
C THR A 327 -42.60 24.50 35.07
N GLY A 328 -41.71 23.61 35.48
CA GLY A 328 -41.88 22.79 36.70
C GLY A 328 -42.03 23.65 37.97
N GLU A 329 -41.21 24.70 38.11
CA GLU A 329 -41.25 25.62 39.27
C GLU A 329 -42.54 26.46 39.27
N LEU A 330 -42.98 26.94 38.10
CA LEU A 330 -44.25 27.67 37.95
C LEU A 330 -45.46 26.82 38.31
N ILE A 331 -45.51 25.57 37.87
CA ILE A 331 -46.58 24.64 38.24
C ILE A 331 -46.55 24.37 39.74
N TYR A 332 -45.34 24.11 40.32
CA TYR A 332 -45.19 23.81 41.73
C TYR A 332 -45.59 25.01 42.62
N SER A 333 -45.19 26.22 42.27
CA SER A 333 -45.52 27.46 42.99
C SER A 333 -47.03 27.79 42.96
N ASN A 334 -47.75 27.35 41.92
CA ASN A 334 -49.17 27.62 41.75
C ASN A 334 -50.04 26.35 41.96
N ILE A 335 -49.51 25.32 42.60
CA ILE A 335 -50.18 24.03 42.80
C ILE A 335 -51.57 24.16 43.45
N TYR A 336 -51.75 25.17 44.28
CA TYR A 336 -53.00 25.47 44.98
C TYR A 336 -54.10 26.01 44.07
N LYS A 337 -53.76 26.51 42.86
CA LYS A 337 -54.70 27.02 41.84
C LYS A 337 -55.17 25.91 40.91
N ILE A 338 -54.50 24.77 40.86
CA ILE A 338 -54.72 23.72 39.88
C ILE A 338 -55.58 22.60 40.50
N LYS A 339 -56.65 22.22 39.81
CA LYS A 339 -57.48 21.05 40.13
C LYS A 339 -57.16 19.89 39.21
N LYS A 340 -57.37 18.68 39.68
CA LYS A 340 -57.23 17.50 38.85
C LYS A 340 -58.23 17.54 37.71
N GLY A 341 -57.76 17.43 36.44
CA GLY A 341 -58.55 17.56 35.23
C GLY A 341 -58.36 18.89 34.50
N ASP A 342 -57.67 19.87 35.09
CA ASP A 342 -57.33 21.12 34.38
C ASP A 342 -56.33 20.84 33.26
N GLU A 343 -56.55 21.46 32.08
CA GLU A 343 -55.71 21.33 30.89
C GLU A 343 -54.66 22.44 30.77
N THR A 344 -54.89 23.60 31.41
CA THR A 344 -53.97 24.76 31.36
C THR A 344 -53.84 25.42 32.72
N LEU A 345 -52.69 26.06 32.96
CA LEU A 345 -52.42 26.93 34.10
C LEU A 345 -51.98 28.30 33.59
N LYS A 346 -52.66 29.35 34.02
CA LYS A 346 -52.14 30.75 33.85
C LYS A 346 -51.35 31.11 35.09
N ALA A 347 -50.04 31.35 34.90
CA ALA A 347 -49.11 31.68 35.97
C ALA A 347 -48.24 32.87 35.58
N PHE A 348 -47.97 33.74 36.51
CA PHE A 348 -47.00 34.83 36.34
C PHE A 348 -45.59 34.23 36.35
N ASN A 349 -44.89 34.38 35.22
CA ASN A 349 -43.51 33.96 35.07
C ASN A 349 -42.58 35.03 35.61
N TYR A 350 -42.05 34.85 36.82
CA TYR A 350 -41.17 35.80 37.49
C TYR A 350 -39.77 35.86 36.88
N TYR A 351 -39.42 35.01 35.94
CA TYR A 351 -38.16 35.07 35.17
C TYR A 351 -38.27 36.01 33.96
N THR A 352 -39.44 36.07 33.31
CA THR A 352 -39.69 36.93 32.12
C THR A 352 -40.52 38.15 32.50
N SER A 353 -41.13 38.19 33.69
CA SER A 353 -42.07 39.21 34.15
C SER A 353 -43.35 39.31 33.32
N GLU A 354 -43.80 38.21 32.74
CA GLU A 354 -44.99 38.09 31.90
C GLU A 354 -45.90 36.98 32.40
N ASP A 355 -47.19 37.03 32.03
CA ASP A 355 -48.12 35.95 32.25
C ASP A 355 -47.93 34.85 31.20
N GLU A 356 -47.74 33.61 31.62
CA GLU A 356 -47.53 32.45 30.77
C GLU A 356 -48.68 31.44 30.95
N GLU A 357 -49.15 30.88 29.84
CA GLU A 357 -50.12 29.79 29.84
C GLU A 357 -49.41 28.45 29.67
N ILE A 358 -49.43 27.61 30.68
CA ILE A 358 -48.73 26.32 30.76
C ILE A 358 -49.73 25.20 30.52
N ALA A 359 -49.44 24.35 29.55
CA ALA A 359 -50.24 23.13 29.29
C ALA A 359 -50.02 22.11 30.39
N LEU A 360 -51.12 21.55 30.92
CA LEU A 360 -51.15 20.50 31.91
C LEU A 360 -51.69 19.20 31.32
N ASP A 361 -51.25 18.08 31.84
CA ASP A 361 -51.81 16.77 31.56
C ASP A 361 -52.96 16.51 32.54
N PRO A 362 -54.25 16.51 32.03
CA PRO A 362 -55.42 16.38 32.92
C PRO A 362 -55.54 15.03 33.60
N THR A 363 -54.81 14.02 33.13
CA THR A 363 -54.77 12.68 33.75
C THR A 363 -53.91 12.62 35.01
N LEU A 364 -52.99 13.58 35.16
CA LEU A 364 -52.02 13.67 36.25
C LEU A 364 -52.52 14.62 37.36
N SER A 365 -52.09 14.38 38.60
CA SER A 365 -52.28 15.36 39.67
C SER A 365 -51.39 16.59 39.43
N PRO A 366 -51.69 17.75 40.04
CA PRO A 366 -50.87 18.95 39.93
C PRO A 366 -49.40 18.71 40.31
N SER A 367 -49.12 17.98 41.34
CA SER A 367 -47.75 17.60 41.75
C SER A 367 -47.06 16.65 40.76
N GLN A 368 -47.83 15.77 40.13
CA GLN A 368 -47.27 14.87 39.08
C GLN A 368 -46.94 15.63 37.78
N ASN A 369 -47.73 16.66 37.44
CA ASN A 369 -47.41 17.55 36.34
C ASN A 369 -46.08 18.29 36.56
N ALA A 370 -45.91 18.92 37.72
CA ALA A 370 -44.64 19.56 38.11
C ALA A 370 -43.47 18.56 38.07
N LYS A 371 -43.66 17.36 38.65
CA LYS A 371 -42.64 16.31 38.67
C LYS A 371 -42.23 15.88 37.24
N LYS A 372 -43.18 15.77 36.30
CA LYS A 372 -42.94 15.41 34.92
C LYS A 372 -41.91 16.37 34.27
N HIS A 373 -42.02 17.67 34.50
CA HIS A 373 -41.10 18.70 34.03
C HIS A 373 -39.74 18.61 34.73
N PHE A 374 -39.70 18.41 36.04
CA PHE A 374 -38.46 18.22 36.77
C PHE A 374 -37.70 16.92 36.37
N ASP A 375 -38.40 15.84 36.09
CA ASP A 375 -37.81 14.59 35.59
C ASP A 375 -37.23 14.81 34.18
N ARG A 376 -37.92 15.57 33.32
CA ARG A 376 -37.40 15.98 32.00
C ARG A 376 -36.17 16.85 32.14
N TYR A 377 -36.17 17.86 32.99
CA TYR A 377 -34.99 18.69 33.27
C TYR A 377 -33.80 17.84 33.71
N ALA A 378 -34.01 16.97 34.70
CA ALA A 378 -32.96 16.09 35.22
C ALA A 378 -32.39 15.13 34.13
N LYS A 379 -33.25 14.64 33.23
CA LYS A 379 -32.83 13.82 32.07
C LYS A 379 -32.01 14.63 31.09
N LEU A 380 -32.49 15.80 30.70
CA LEU A 380 -31.81 16.68 29.75
C LEU A 380 -30.44 17.16 30.28
N LYS A 381 -30.36 17.50 31.59
CA LYS A 381 -29.10 17.87 32.24
C LYS A 381 -28.06 16.75 32.18
N ARG A 382 -28.45 15.51 32.57
CA ARG A 382 -27.55 14.35 32.45
C ARG A 382 -27.12 14.08 31.02
N THR A 383 -28.04 14.24 30.05
CA THR A 383 -27.75 14.09 28.62
C THR A 383 -26.77 15.13 28.13
N LYS A 384 -26.92 16.41 28.56
CA LYS A 384 -26.01 17.52 28.24
C LYS A 384 -24.59 17.22 28.72
N ASP A 385 -24.44 16.82 30.00
CA ASP A 385 -23.12 16.51 30.56
C ASP A 385 -22.47 15.31 29.86
N PHE A 386 -23.23 14.27 29.57
CA PHE A 386 -22.75 13.11 28.81
C PHE A 386 -22.30 13.48 27.40
N LEU A 387 -23.12 14.22 26.64
CA LEU A 387 -22.80 14.63 25.27
C LEU A 387 -21.60 15.58 25.22
N THR A 388 -21.49 16.50 26.18
CA THR A 388 -20.33 17.42 26.25
C THR A 388 -19.02 16.64 26.44
N ASN A 389 -19.02 15.62 27.29
CA ASN A 389 -17.85 14.77 27.48
C ASN A 389 -17.56 13.90 26.24
N ARG A 390 -18.60 13.36 25.60
CA ARG A 390 -18.44 12.56 24.38
C ARG A 390 -17.89 13.38 23.21
N ILE A 391 -18.32 14.63 23.06
CA ILE A 391 -17.77 15.54 22.03
C ILE A 391 -16.27 15.75 22.26
N LYS A 392 -15.85 16.04 23.49
CA LYS A 392 -14.41 16.20 23.83
C LYS A 392 -13.59 14.96 23.53
N GLU A 393 -14.14 13.77 23.84
CA GLU A 393 -13.48 12.49 23.56
C GLU A 393 -13.31 12.26 22.05
N GLU A 394 -14.37 12.53 21.26
CA GLU A 394 -14.31 12.39 19.78
C GLU A 394 -13.41 13.44 19.13
N GLU A 395 -13.38 14.69 19.62
CA GLU A 395 -12.46 15.71 19.16
C GLU A 395 -11.01 15.33 19.43
N SER A 396 -10.70 14.79 20.62
CA SER A 396 -9.38 14.26 20.93
C SER A 396 -9.02 13.05 20.05
N LEU A 397 -9.99 12.19 19.71
CA LEU A 397 -9.80 11.07 18.80
C LEU A 397 -9.56 11.55 17.35
N TYR A 398 -10.23 12.64 16.96
CA TYR A 398 -10.03 13.27 15.65
C TYR A 398 -8.60 13.79 15.48
N GLU A 399 -8.10 14.55 16.48
CA GLU A 399 -6.71 15.02 16.50
C GLU A 399 -5.72 13.83 16.39
N TYR A 400 -5.99 12.74 17.13
CA TYR A 400 -5.17 11.54 17.08
C TYR A 400 -5.20 10.86 15.70
N ALA A 401 -6.36 10.79 15.06
CA ALA A 401 -6.47 10.23 13.71
C ALA A 401 -5.71 11.07 12.66
N LEU A 402 -5.60 12.39 12.84
CA LEU A 402 -4.78 13.26 11.99
C LEU A 402 -3.28 12.95 12.12
N THR A 403 -2.78 12.58 13.31
CA THR A 403 -1.37 12.16 13.45
C THR A 403 -1.09 10.86 12.71
N ILE A 404 -2.06 9.92 12.69
CA ILE A 404 -1.96 8.70 11.89
C ILE A 404 -1.99 9.04 10.39
N GLU A 405 -2.86 9.96 9.95
CA GLU A 405 -2.91 10.43 8.56
C GLU A 405 -1.56 11.00 8.10
N HIS A 406 -0.95 11.83 8.95
CA HIS A 406 0.38 12.39 8.70
C HIS A 406 1.43 11.29 8.58
N ALA A 407 1.48 10.33 9.52
CA ALA A 407 2.41 9.19 9.47
C ALA A 407 2.24 8.35 8.20
N VAL A 408 0.99 8.06 7.79
CA VAL A 408 0.70 7.31 6.54
C VAL A 408 1.13 8.09 5.30
N SER A 409 1.03 9.42 5.32
CA SER A 409 1.40 10.26 4.18
C SER A 409 2.91 10.31 3.93
N ASN A 410 3.70 10.11 4.98
CA ASN A 410 5.17 10.16 4.96
C ASN A 410 5.83 8.77 4.92
N LEU A 411 5.05 7.69 4.66
CA LEU A 411 5.60 6.34 4.51
C LEU A 411 6.52 6.23 3.29
N THR A 412 7.66 5.57 3.49
CA THR A 412 8.59 5.17 2.44
C THR A 412 8.49 3.65 2.16
N ALA A 413 9.16 3.18 1.10
CA ALA A 413 9.17 1.74 0.73
C ALA A 413 9.72 0.83 1.83
N SER A 414 10.69 1.33 2.57
CA SER A 414 11.38 0.60 3.64
C SER A 414 10.63 0.61 4.97
N ASP A 415 9.61 1.47 5.11
CA ASP A 415 8.89 1.59 6.37
C ASP A 415 7.89 0.44 6.54
N PRO A 416 7.96 -0.30 7.64
CA PRO A 416 6.95 -1.29 7.97
C PRO A 416 5.66 -0.60 8.42
N THR A 417 4.55 -1.18 8.03
CA THR A 417 3.21 -0.63 8.27
C THR A 417 2.51 -1.24 9.47
N GLU A 418 3.09 -2.31 10.07
CA GLU A 418 2.45 -3.12 11.10
C GLU A 418 2.05 -2.32 12.35
N GLU A 419 2.86 -1.33 12.76
CA GLU A 419 2.55 -0.48 13.92
C GLU A 419 1.32 0.39 13.64
N ILE A 420 1.26 1.00 12.44
CA ILE A 420 0.12 1.82 11.99
C ILE A 420 -1.13 0.95 11.78
N GLU A 421 -0.99 -0.24 11.21
CA GLU A 421 -2.09 -1.20 11.03
C GLU A 421 -2.70 -1.64 12.37
N ASN A 422 -1.86 -1.95 13.36
CA ASN A 422 -2.30 -2.29 14.70
C ASN A 422 -3.03 -1.13 15.38
N GLU A 423 -2.57 0.09 15.18
CA GLU A 423 -3.18 1.30 15.70
C GLU A 423 -4.56 1.54 15.06
N LEU A 424 -4.68 1.46 13.74
CA LEU A 424 -5.94 1.55 13.00
C LEU A 424 -6.91 0.41 13.35
N PHE A 425 -6.39 -0.79 13.60
CA PHE A 425 -7.19 -1.92 14.08
C PHE A 425 -7.76 -1.65 15.47
N ALA A 426 -6.95 -1.16 16.42
CA ALA A 426 -7.39 -0.79 17.77
C ALA A 426 -8.49 0.29 17.74
N LEU A 427 -8.47 1.18 16.74
CA LEU A 427 -9.49 2.21 16.52
C LEU A 427 -10.72 1.72 15.72
N GLY A 428 -10.76 0.43 15.35
CA GLY A 428 -11.85 -0.15 14.57
C GLY A 428 -11.96 0.41 13.13
N ALA A 429 -10.85 0.89 12.57
CA ALA A 429 -10.76 1.37 11.18
C ALA A 429 -10.39 0.25 10.19
N LEU A 430 -9.80 -0.83 10.69
CA LEU A 430 -9.47 -2.04 9.94
C LEU A 430 -10.17 -3.25 10.57
N HIS A 431 -10.75 -4.13 9.73
CA HIS A 431 -11.53 -5.29 10.18
C HIS A 431 -10.80 -6.64 10.03
N VAL A 432 -9.65 -6.67 9.36
CA VAL A 432 -8.89 -7.91 9.17
C VAL A 432 -8.12 -8.21 10.45
N LYS A 433 -8.45 -9.31 11.10
CA LYS A 433 -7.61 -9.93 12.13
C LYS A 433 -6.32 -10.45 11.46
N THR A 434 -5.35 -9.60 11.23
CA THR A 434 -3.98 -10.09 11.27
C THR A 434 -3.80 -10.65 12.69
N LYS A 435 -3.51 -11.95 12.81
CA LYS A 435 -3.14 -12.52 14.13
C LYS A 435 -2.15 -11.53 14.72
N ARG A 436 -2.39 -11.08 15.96
CA ARG A 436 -1.46 -10.22 16.69
C ARG A 436 -0.09 -10.86 16.62
N ASN A 437 0.71 -10.44 15.65
CA ASN A 437 2.13 -10.71 15.66
C ASN A 437 2.65 -9.89 16.84
N LYS A 438 3.19 -10.55 17.84
CA LYS A 438 4.09 -9.86 18.77
C LYS A 438 5.10 -9.17 17.88
N ILE A 439 5.12 -7.85 17.87
CA ILE A 439 6.21 -7.08 17.30
C ILE A 439 7.41 -7.48 18.15
N ASP A 440 8.24 -8.37 17.64
CA ASP A 440 9.36 -8.94 18.40
C ASP A 440 10.37 -7.87 18.84
N LYS A 441 10.46 -6.73 18.13
CA LYS A 441 11.15 -5.51 18.56
C LYS A 441 10.51 -4.30 17.86
N PRO A 442 10.17 -3.21 18.56
CA PRO A 442 9.80 -1.96 17.92
C PRO A 442 10.98 -1.47 17.07
N LEU A 443 10.65 -0.94 15.89
CA LEU A 443 11.67 -0.40 14.99
C LEU A 443 12.31 0.85 15.60
N PRO A 444 13.62 1.04 15.39
CA PRO A 444 14.30 2.22 15.88
C PRO A 444 13.77 3.48 15.18
N PRO A 445 13.74 4.63 15.87
CA PRO A 445 13.50 5.93 15.26
C PRO A 445 14.61 6.28 14.26
N VAL A 446 14.34 7.25 13.39
CA VAL A 446 15.39 7.77 12.50
C VAL A 446 16.43 8.50 13.34
N ARG A 447 17.71 8.20 13.08
CA ARG A 447 18.84 8.80 13.79
C ARG A 447 19.63 9.70 12.87
N TYR A 448 20.00 10.87 13.37
CA TYR A 448 20.89 11.84 12.73
C TYR A 448 22.04 12.18 13.67
N GLU A 449 23.18 12.52 13.11
CA GLU A 449 24.34 13.05 13.84
C GLU A 449 24.60 14.48 13.37
N ILE A 450 24.51 15.45 14.30
CA ILE A 450 24.62 16.88 14.01
C ILE A 450 25.67 17.45 14.96
N ASN A 451 26.84 17.87 14.47
CA ASN A 451 27.89 18.52 15.25
C ASN A 451 28.24 17.81 16.59
N GLY A 452 28.21 16.46 16.59
CA GLY A 452 28.49 15.64 17.76
C GLY A 452 27.32 15.47 18.73
N PHE A 453 26.08 15.79 18.29
CA PHE A 453 24.84 15.48 18.96
C PHE A 453 24.05 14.44 18.18
N THR A 454 23.40 13.52 18.90
CA THR A 454 22.46 12.58 18.31
C THR A 454 21.05 13.19 18.31
N LEU A 455 20.39 13.22 17.15
CA LEU A 455 19.00 13.59 17.01
C LEU A 455 18.18 12.37 16.60
N LEU A 456 17.05 12.16 17.26
CA LEU A 456 16.11 11.08 17.00
C LEU A 456 14.77 11.63 16.54
N LYS A 457 14.25 11.14 15.39
CA LYS A 457 12.94 11.51 14.84
C LYS A 457 12.04 10.26 14.74
N GLY A 458 10.84 10.31 15.34
CA GLY A 458 9.85 9.25 15.26
C GLY A 458 9.12 9.26 13.91
N LYS A 459 8.69 8.09 13.42
CA LYS A 459 7.92 7.93 12.17
C LYS A 459 6.44 7.67 12.38
N ASN A 460 6.05 7.29 13.59
CA ASN A 460 4.67 7.00 13.97
C ASN A 460 4.45 7.28 15.46
N ASN A 461 3.20 7.19 15.92
CA ASN A 461 2.84 7.54 17.29
C ASN A 461 3.55 6.69 18.35
N ASN A 462 3.78 5.39 18.10
CA ASN A 462 4.50 4.52 19.02
C ASN A 462 5.97 4.90 19.13
N GLN A 463 6.61 5.26 18.01
CA GLN A 463 7.98 5.75 18.02
C GLN A 463 8.08 7.15 18.65
N ASN A 464 7.11 8.03 18.40
CA ASN A 464 7.01 9.34 19.05
C ASN A 464 6.94 9.20 20.57
N ASP A 465 6.12 8.29 21.10
CA ASP A 465 6.06 7.98 22.54
C ASP A 465 7.38 7.40 23.06
N THR A 466 8.00 6.52 22.29
CA THR A 466 9.26 5.89 22.66
C THR A 466 10.41 6.90 22.70
N VAL A 467 10.57 7.74 21.69
CA VAL A 467 11.60 8.77 21.64
C VAL A 467 11.44 9.75 22.81
N THR A 468 10.20 10.20 23.04
CA THR A 468 9.94 11.23 24.08
C THR A 468 10.05 10.69 25.50
N PHE A 469 9.52 9.47 25.78
CA PHE A 469 9.33 9.02 27.17
C PHE A 469 10.18 7.83 27.59
N LYS A 470 10.85 7.14 26.65
CA LYS A 470 11.72 6.00 26.95
C LYS A 470 13.18 6.27 26.68
N ILE A 471 13.49 7.10 25.67
CA ILE A 471 14.89 7.37 25.26
C ILE A 471 15.36 8.71 25.82
N ALA A 472 14.58 9.78 25.59
CA ALA A 472 14.95 11.13 26.02
C ALA A 472 15.02 11.29 27.54
N LYS A 473 16.08 11.93 28.02
CA LYS A 473 16.26 12.34 29.43
C LYS A 473 15.54 13.67 29.70
N SER A 474 15.41 14.05 30.97
CA SER A 474 14.71 15.26 31.43
C SER A 474 15.20 16.56 30.78
N ASP A 475 16.49 16.65 30.53
CA ASP A 475 17.18 17.86 30.07
C ASP A 475 17.44 17.87 28.56
N ASP A 476 17.08 16.79 27.84
CA ASP A 476 17.15 16.75 26.38
C ASP A 476 16.11 17.70 25.76
N ILE A 477 16.40 18.21 24.57
CA ILE A 477 15.50 19.13 23.83
C ILE A 477 14.54 18.31 22.99
N TRP A 478 13.26 18.53 23.22
CA TRP A 478 12.15 17.99 22.45
C TRP A 478 11.62 19.05 21.47
N LEU A 479 11.39 18.67 20.21
CA LEU A 479 10.93 19.52 19.13
C LEU A 479 9.67 18.97 18.49
N HIS A 480 8.77 19.89 18.09
CA HIS A 480 7.51 19.55 17.40
C HIS A 480 7.03 20.71 16.55
N VAL A 481 6.43 20.44 15.39
CA VAL A 481 5.86 21.51 14.55
C VAL A 481 4.62 22.10 15.22
N LYS A 482 4.57 23.42 15.28
CA LYS A 482 3.52 24.17 15.95
C LYS A 482 2.17 23.98 15.26
N ASN A 483 1.14 23.63 16.04
CA ASN A 483 -0.27 23.52 15.60
C ASN A 483 -0.50 22.54 14.42
N ALA A 484 0.40 21.60 14.17
CA ALA A 484 0.24 20.61 13.12
C ALA A 484 0.63 19.21 13.62
N PRO A 485 0.00 18.14 13.12
CA PRO A 485 0.48 16.80 13.34
C PRO A 485 1.90 16.64 12.78
N SER A 486 2.84 16.19 13.60
CA SER A 486 4.22 15.99 13.17
C SER A 486 4.94 14.91 13.98
N ALA A 487 6.12 14.54 13.54
CA ALA A 487 7.01 13.66 14.27
C ALA A 487 7.53 14.32 15.55
N HIS A 488 7.65 13.55 16.64
CA HIS A 488 8.46 13.99 17.78
C HIS A 488 9.92 13.83 17.43
N THR A 489 10.66 14.90 17.62
CA THR A 489 12.10 14.94 17.40
C THR A 489 12.80 15.30 18.70
N VAL A 490 13.89 14.62 19.04
CA VAL A 490 14.62 14.86 20.28
C VAL A 490 16.12 14.96 19.99
N ILE A 491 16.76 15.98 20.55
CA ILE A 491 18.22 16.08 20.59
C ILE A 491 18.70 15.58 21.94
N LEU A 492 19.56 14.58 21.93
CA LEU A 492 20.22 14.06 23.12
C LEU A 492 21.42 14.95 23.45
N LEU A 493 21.33 15.71 24.54
CA LEU A 493 22.35 16.67 24.90
C LEU A 493 23.56 16.02 25.62
N ASP A 494 23.33 14.93 26.35
CA ASP A 494 24.34 14.24 27.16
C ASP A 494 25.21 15.20 28.04
N GLY A 495 24.54 16.25 28.56
CA GLY A 495 25.17 17.25 29.43
C GLY A 495 25.98 18.34 28.73
N LYS A 496 25.91 18.43 27.40
CA LYS A 496 26.53 19.46 26.57
C LYS A 496 25.59 20.64 26.33
N GLU A 497 26.12 21.83 26.14
CA GLU A 497 25.35 22.99 25.65
C GLU A 497 25.27 22.94 24.13
N ILE A 498 24.11 23.30 23.59
CA ILE A 498 23.85 23.32 22.16
C ILE A 498 23.98 24.74 21.61
N ASP A 499 24.61 24.89 20.46
CA ASP A 499 24.69 26.14 19.73
C ASP A 499 23.43 26.39 18.85
N ASP A 500 23.18 27.67 18.52
CA ASP A 500 22.02 28.09 17.72
C ASP A 500 22.00 27.45 16.31
N GLY A 501 23.16 27.20 15.71
CA GLY A 501 23.27 26.58 14.39
C GLY A 501 22.80 25.12 14.42
N THR A 502 23.23 24.37 15.43
CA THR A 502 22.80 22.97 15.64
C THR A 502 21.31 22.90 15.95
N LEU A 503 20.79 23.80 16.80
CA LEU A 503 19.35 23.87 17.11
C LEU A 503 18.52 24.19 15.86
N LYS A 504 18.98 25.12 15.02
CA LYS A 504 18.33 25.47 13.75
C LYS A 504 18.26 24.25 12.81
N THR A 505 19.38 23.56 12.61
CA THR A 505 19.43 22.32 11.79
C THR A 505 18.48 21.26 12.33
N ALA A 506 18.39 21.10 13.64
CA ALA A 506 17.43 20.17 14.26
C ALA A 506 15.96 20.57 14.01
N CYS A 507 15.64 21.87 14.04
CA CYS A 507 14.31 22.39 13.68
C CYS A 507 14.01 22.15 12.19
N GLU A 508 14.98 22.32 11.29
CA GLU A 508 14.83 22.04 9.86
C GLU A 508 14.51 20.56 9.61
N ILE A 509 15.20 19.64 10.30
CA ILE A 509 14.93 18.19 10.26
C ILE A 509 13.54 17.87 10.86
N ALA A 510 13.17 18.49 11.99
CA ALA A 510 11.84 18.29 12.58
C ALA A 510 10.73 18.72 11.62
N ALA A 511 10.93 19.80 10.85
CA ALA A 511 10.01 20.35 9.87
C ALA A 511 10.05 19.63 8.50
N SER A 512 10.97 18.69 8.26
CA SER A 512 11.25 18.11 6.93
C SER A 512 10.08 17.39 6.26
N ASP A 513 9.01 17.07 7.00
CA ASP A 513 7.78 16.50 6.47
C ASP A 513 6.85 17.54 5.81
N PHE A 514 7.22 18.81 5.84
CA PHE A 514 6.45 19.94 5.30
C PHE A 514 7.16 20.55 4.09
N THR A 515 6.43 21.33 3.28
CA THR A 515 6.94 21.88 2.02
C THR A 515 7.14 23.39 2.03
N ALA A 516 6.67 24.08 3.08
CA ALA A 516 6.79 25.53 3.23
C ALA A 516 7.44 25.88 4.57
N ALA A 517 7.91 27.12 4.70
CA ALA A 517 8.44 27.64 5.94
C ALA A 517 7.52 27.33 7.12
N THR A 518 8.06 26.68 8.15
CA THR A 518 7.28 26.06 9.23
C THR A 518 7.83 26.46 10.58
N THR A 519 6.96 26.78 11.52
CA THR A 519 7.34 27.09 12.91
C THR A 519 7.44 25.81 13.71
N VAL A 520 8.58 25.60 14.37
CA VAL A 520 8.88 24.47 15.25
C VAL A 520 8.95 24.99 16.69
N ASP A 521 8.17 24.40 17.58
CA ASP A 521 8.27 24.62 19.01
C ASP A 521 9.31 23.67 19.58
N PHE A 522 10.12 24.16 20.53
CA PHE A 522 11.10 23.36 21.22
C PHE A 522 11.11 23.67 22.72
N THR A 523 11.29 22.64 23.53
CA THR A 523 11.32 22.74 24.99
C THR A 523 12.15 21.61 25.58
N LEU A 524 12.47 21.71 26.89
CA LEU A 524 13.08 20.57 27.59
C LEU A 524 12.07 19.42 27.74
N ARG A 525 12.53 18.18 27.58
CA ARG A 525 11.69 17.00 27.66
C ARG A 525 10.88 16.93 28.98
N LYS A 526 11.40 17.43 30.11
CA LYS A 526 10.67 17.48 31.39
C LYS A 526 9.35 18.24 31.35
N ASN A 527 9.22 19.22 30.42
CA ASN A 527 8.02 20.02 30.21
C ASN A 527 6.97 19.34 29.33
N VAL A 528 7.29 18.15 28.77
CA VAL A 528 6.40 17.38 27.89
C VAL A 528 5.73 16.28 28.70
N LYS A 529 4.39 16.27 28.71
CA LYS A 529 3.57 15.31 29.46
C LYS A 529 2.55 14.61 28.57
N ARG A 530 2.18 13.38 28.91
CA ARG A 530 1.15 12.61 28.19
C ARG A 530 -0.23 13.20 28.37
N LYS A 531 -0.98 13.35 27.29
CA LYS A 531 -2.39 13.76 27.31
C LYS A 531 -3.28 12.61 27.81
N GLN A 532 -4.36 12.95 28.50
CA GLN A 532 -5.36 11.96 28.93
C GLN A 532 -6.66 12.12 28.11
N PRO A 533 -7.35 11.03 27.75
CA PRO A 533 -6.97 9.61 27.92
C PRO A 533 -5.71 9.27 27.13
N TYR A 534 -4.89 8.38 27.69
CA TYR A 534 -3.61 8.03 27.07
C TYR A 534 -3.75 7.41 25.69
N ARG A 535 -3.05 8.01 24.74
CA ARG A 535 -2.78 7.45 23.41
C ARG A 535 -1.31 7.69 23.05
N PRO A 536 -0.61 6.73 22.41
CA PRO A 536 0.80 6.91 22.04
C PRO A 536 1.01 8.21 21.24
N GLY A 537 2.09 8.95 21.53
CA GLY A 537 2.42 10.17 20.80
C GLY A 537 1.54 11.39 21.06
N GLN A 538 0.47 11.30 21.87
CA GLN A 538 -0.29 12.48 22.29
C GLN A 538 0.28 13.11 23.54
N VAL A 539 0.69 14.38 23.41
CA VAL A 539 1.32 15.14 24.47
C VAL A 539 0.71 16.53 24.63
N TYR A 540 0.94 17.16 25.77
CA TYR A 540 0.91 18.59 25.97
C TYR A 540 2.24 19.03 26.53
N TYR A 541 2.66 20.26 26.22
CA TYR A 541 3.95 20.80 26.65
C TYR A 541 3.81 22.27 27.06
N THR A 542 4.72 22.72 27.90
CA THR A 542 4.78 24.08 28.46
C THR A 542 6.20 24.63 28.31
N ASP A 543 6.40 25.89 28.61
CA ASP A 543 7.72 26.56 28.68
C ASP A 543 8.54 26.33 27.40
N PHE A 544 7.91 26.57 26.24
CA PHE A 544 8.53 26.37 24.93
C PHE A 544 8.93 27.68 24.26
N SER A 545 9.95 27.60 23.42
CA SER A 545 10.31 28.63 22.44
C SER A 545 9.95 28.15 21.04
N SER A 546 9.86 29.08 20.07
CA SER A 546 9.50 28.76 18.69
C SER A 546 10.53 29.32 17.72
N LEU A 547 10.86 28.55 16.68
CA LEU A 547 11.74 28.99 15.58
C LEU A 547 11.07 28.66 14.24
N THR A 548 11.02 29.64 13.32
CA THR A 548 10.52 29.40 11.95
C THR A 548 11.70 29.05 11.05
N VAL A 549 11.61 27.92 10.35
CA VAL A 549 12.67 27.37 9.50
C VAL A 549 12.12 26.96 8.14
N GLU A 550 12.99 26.94 7.13
CA GLU A 550 12.74 26.26 5.87
C GLU A 550 12.97 24.75 6.07
N PRO A 551 12.00 23.88 5.71
CA PRO A 551 12.15 22.43 5.90
C PRO A 551 13.32 21.86 5.09
N ASN A 552 14.19 21.10 5.76
CA ASN A 552 15.28 20.37 5.12
C ASN A 552 15.49 19.03 5.84
N ALA A 553 15.56 17.94 5.06
CA ALA A 553 15.71 16.59 5.60
C ALA A 553 17.16 16.27 6.02
N HIS A 554 18.14 17.01 5.52
CA HIS A 554 19.59 16.81 5.80
C HIS A 554 19.98 15.32 5.71
N GLU A 555 19.68 14.68 4.56
CA GLU A 555 19.89 13.23 4.36
C GLU A 555 21.37 12.81 4.54
N GLU A 556 22.30 13.74 4.34
CA GLU A 556 23.73 13.56 4.58
C GLU A 556 24.09 13.34 6.06
N LEU A 557 23.27 13.83 6.99
CA LEU A 557 23.45 13.69 8.44
C LEU A 557 22.78 12.44 9.02
N LYS A 558 22.03 11.71 8.18
CA LYS A 558 21.27 10.54 8.59
C LYS A 558 22.17 9.32 8.75
N VAL A 559 22.09 8.68 9.89
CA VAL A 559 22.83 7.45 10.19
C VAL A 559 22.10 6.27 9.55
N LYS A 560 22.84 5.49 8.72
CA LYS A 560 22.30 4.31 8.00
C LYS A 560 22.13 3.09 8.90
#